data_4de46ee995052255ad6e1fdcff8d0667
#
_entry.id   4de46ee995052255ad6e1fdcff8d0667
#
_cell.length_a   1.000
_cell.length_b   1.000
_cell.length_c   1.000
_cell.angle_alpha   90.00
_cell.angle_beta   90.00
_cell.angle_gamma   90.00
#
_symmetry.space_group_name_H-M   'P 1'
#
loop_
_entity.id
_entity.type
_entity.pdbx_description
1 polymer ?
#
loop_
_entity_poly.entity_id
_entity_poly.type
_entity_poly.pdbx_seq_one_letter_code
_entity_poly.pdbx_strand_id
1 'polypeptide(L)'
;MPLSRRSLLRGGLLAAAGAAVGAGAVAVPELFPPGHLPFNGGYAAAADRTDMEHHGEIDATWYVETTEPVVAFTFDDGPGPNWTSMVLDVLDEYQVPATFFMVGQNLAAHADLVKGRLDRHEVGNHSWSHPDLAMLDAAVVSEQLGRTHDTIAKTLGRQSRLLRPPYGHLGGSTLLAANAAGYEVVLWSRQMHESAYVKHEEGQVTEIVNGVQPGQIVLAHDVGAEDRLVALRHLGEMFTGLRARGIRFVTVSELLALRKSG
;
A
#
# COMPACT_ATOMS: atom_id res chain seq x y z
N MET A 1 -33.97 7.33 -48.36
CA MET A 1 -32.59 7.89 -48.44
C MET A 1 -31.62 6.74 -48.58
N PRO A 2 -30.81 6.63 -49.64
CA PRO A 2 -29.86 5.54 -49.78
C PRO A 2 -28.67 5.79 -48.86
N LEU A 3 -28.31 4.77 -48.07
CA LEU A 3 -27.11 4.76 -47.21
C LEU A 3 -25.85 4.87 -48.06
N SER A 4 -24.97 5.75 -47.71
CA SER A 4 -23.72 6.03 -48.46
C SER A 4 -22.77 4.83 -48.36
N ARG A 5 -21.96 4.58 -49.41
CA ARG A 5 -20.95 3.51 -49.45
C ARG A 5 -19.91 3.60 -48.32
N ARG A 6 -19.75 4.75 -47.69
CA ARG A 6 -18.87 4.96 -46.55
C ARG A 6 -19.40 4.35 -45.25
N SER A 7 -20.73 4.23 -45.09
CA SER A 7 -21.36 3.60 -43.88
C SER A 7 -21.21 2.10 -43.91
N LEU A 8 -21.21 1.48 -45.07
CA LEU A 8 -21.02 0.03 -45.21
C LEU A 8 -19.58 -0.42 -44.90
N LEU A 9 -18.60 0.39 -45.25
CA LEU A 9 -17.18 0.08 -44.90
C LEU A 9 -16.88 0.20 -43.42
N ARG A 10 -17.54 1.12 -42.70
CA ARG A 10 -17.38 1.22 -41.23
C ARG A 10 -18.07 0.10 -40.48
N GLY A 11 -19.20 -0.39 -40.96
CA GLY A 11 -19.88 -1.56 -40.38
C GLY A 11 -19.14 -2.87 -40.61
N GLY A 12 -18.49 -3.01 -41.78
CA GLY A 12 -17.68 -4.19 -42.10
C GLY A 12 -16.38 -4.33 -41.29
N LEU A 13 -15.75 -3.21 -40.96
CA LEU A 13 -14.55 -3.23 -40.11
C LEU A 13 -14.86 -3.61 -38.65
N LEU A 14 -16.00 -3.18 -38.12
CA LEU A 14 -16.42 -3.53 -36.76
C LEU A 14 -16.86 -5.01 -36.66
N ALA A 15 -17.46 -5.56 -37.71
CA ALA A 15 -17.82 -6.97 -37.73
C ALA A 15 -16.58 -7.89 -37.90
N ALA A 16 -15.56 -7.45 -38.65
CA ALA A 16 -14.29 -8.15 -38.78
C ALA A 16 -13.48 -8.14 -37.46
N ALA A 17 -13.51 -7.02 -36.72
CA ALA A 17 -12.88 -6.93 -35.41
C ALA A 17 -13.57 -7.84 -34.38
N GLY A 18 -14.92 -7.96 -34.42
CA GLY A 18 -15.67 -8.84 -33.52
C GLY A 18 -15.43 -10.33 -33.79
N ALA A 19 -15.24 -10.73 -35.07
CA ALA A 19 -14.93 -12.12 -35.44
C ALA A 19 -13.47 -12.50 -35.09
N ALA A 20 -12.54 -11.55 -35.14
CA ALA A 20 -11.14 -11.77 -34.76
C ALA A 20 -10.98 -11.97 -33.25
N VAL A 21 -11.81 -11.32 -32.41
CA VAL A 21 -11.79 -11.51 -30.95
C VAL A 21 -12.26 -12.91 -30.54
N GLY A 22 -13.19 -13.52 -31.28
CA GLY A 22 -13.66 -14.89 -31.01
C GLY A 22 -12.66 -15.98 -31.39
N ALA A 23 -11.80 -15.75 -32.41
CA ALA A 23 -10.75 -16.69 -32.83
C ALA A 23 -9.38 -16.38 -32.21
N GLY A 24 -9.23 -15.22 -31.59
CA GLY A 24 -7.96 -14.67 -31.11
C GLY A 24 -7.61 -14.99 -29.66
N ALA A 25 -8.36 -15.83 -28.97
CA ALA A 25 -8.03 -16.25 -27.60
C ALA A 25 -6.65 -16.94 -27.49
N VAL A 26 -6.07 -17.35 -28.63
CA VAL A 26 -4.75 -17.99 -28.67
C VAL A 26 -3.61 -16.97 -28.83
N ALA A 27 -3.88 -15.73 -29.25
CA ALA A 27 -2.85 -14.75 -29.53
C ALA A 27 -2.65 -13.72 -28.39
N VAL A 28 -3.50 -13.72 -27.36
CA VAL A 28 -3.38 -12.79 -26.22
C VAL A 28 -2.09 -12.98 -25.42
N PRO A 29 -1.54 -14.20 -25.26
CA PRO A 29 -0.27 -14.38 -24.54
C PRO A 29 0.93 -13.67 -25.15
N GLU A 30 0.90 -13.41 -26.47
CA GLU A 30 2.02 -12.74 -27.16
C GLU A 30 2.03 -11.21 -26.97
N LEU A 31 0.91 -10.60 -26.58
CA LEU A 31 0.80 -9.17 -26.33
C LEU A 31 1.32 -8.76 -24.94
N PHE A 32 1.48 -9.72 -24.03
CA PHE A 32 1.95 -9.50 -22.69
C PHE A 32 3.10 -10.46 -22.38
N PRO A 33 4.19 -9.98 -21.77
CA PRO A 33 5.27 -10.86 -21.32
C PRO A 33 4.73 -11.93 -20.37
N PRO A 34 5.27 -13.17 -20.40
CA PRO A 34 4.90 -14.19 -19.41
C PRO A 34 5.06 -13.67 -17.99
N GLY A 35 4.04 -13.86 -17.15
CA GLY A 35 4.03 -13.38 -15.78
C GLY A 35 3.50 -11.96 -15.55
N HIS A 36 3.08 -11.28 -16.63
CA HIS A 36 2.56 -9.89 -16.55
C HIS A 36 1.12 -9.75 -17.08
N LEU A 37 0.37 -10.82 -17.23
CA LEU A 37 -1.03 -10.73 -17.62
C LEU A 37 -1.88 -10.24 -16.42
N PRO A 38 -2.67 -9.16 -16.57
CA PRO A 38 -3.47 -8.63 -15.46
C PRO A 38 -4.45 -9.63 -14.86
N PHE A 39 -4.81 -10.65 -15.61
CA PHE A 39 -5.73 -11.72 -15.20
C PHE A 39 -5.02 -13.06 -14.95
N ASN A 40 -3.72 -13.15 -15.19
CA ASN A 40 -2.96 -14.36 -14.93
C ASN A 40 -2.62 -14.39 -13.43
N GLY A 41 -2.90 -15.47 -12.76
CA GLY A 41 -2.66 -15.61 -11.33
C GLY A 41 -3.61 -14.84 -10.40
N GLY A 42 -4.28 -13.79 -10.86
CA GLY A 42 -5.27 -13.06 -10.08
C GLY A 42 -6.63 -13.75 -10.11
N TYR A 43 -7.49 -13.23 -10.94
CA TYR A 43 -8.87 -13.72 -11.06
C TYR A 43 -8.96 -15.14 -11.61
N ALA A 44 -8.16 -15.47 -12.63
CA ALA A 44 -8.16 -16.80 -13.24
C ALA A 44 -7.71 -17.88 -12.25
N ALA A 45 -6.65 -17.64 -11.50
CA ALA A 45 -6.19 -18.60 -10.48
C ALA A 45 -7.23 -18.84 -9.38
N ALA A 46 -8.01 -17.82 -9.01
CA ALA A 46 -9.11 -17.98 -8.07
C ALA A 46 -10.25 -18.82 -8.65
N ALA A 47 -10.56 -18.63 -9.95
CA ALA A 47 -11.63 -19.36 -10.62
C ALA A 47 -11.30 -20.85 -10.86
N ASP A 48 -10.03 -21.16 -11.10
CA ASP A 48 -9.56 -22.51 -11.39
C ASP A 48 -9.24 -23.36 -10.14
N ARG A 49 -9.27 -22.74 -8.95
CA ARG A 49 -9.01 -23.46 -7.70
C ARG A 49 -10.27 -24.18 -7.24
N THR A 50 -10.27 -25.51 -7.39
CA THR A 50 -11.33 -26.41 -6.90
C THR A 50 -11.15 -26.81 -5.44
N ASP A 51 -10.00 -26.51 -4.84
CA ASP A 51 -9.65 -26.80 -3.45
C ASP A 51 -10.02 -25.67 -2.47
N MET A 52 -10.63 -24.58 -2.97
CA MET A 52 -11.13 -23.50 -2.12
C MET A 52 -12.53 -23.82 -1.59
N GLU A 53 -12.58 -24.77 -0.66
CA GLU A 53 -13.81 -25.14 0.04
C GLU A 53 -14.17 -24.15 1.18
N HIS A 54 -13.30 -23.19 1.48
CA HIS A 54 -13.51 -22.24 2.55
C HIS A 54 -13.72 -20.83 2.02
N HIS A 55 -14.66 -20.11 2.60
CA HIS A 55 -14.81 -18.68 2.36
C HIS A 55 -13.54 -17.97 2.82
N GLY A 56 -12.88 -17.28 1.89
CA GLY A 56 -11.83 -16.33 2.22
C GLY A 56 -12.47 -14.97 2.44
N GLU A 57 -12.19 -14.35 3.57
CA GLU A 57 -12.51 -12.96 3.83
C GLU A 57 -11.21 -12.17 3.92
N ILE A 58 -11.19 -11.00 3.34
CA ILE A 58 -10.07 -10.08 3.47
C ILE A 58 -10.59 -8.69 3.80
N ASP A 59 -10.10 -8.15 4.89
CA ASP A 59 -10.33 -6.77 5.24
C ASP A 59 -9.35 -5.87 4.50
N ALA A 60 -9.89 -4.84 3.83
CA ALA A 60 -9.12 -3.78 3.21
C ALA A 60 -9.57 -2.45 3.80
N THR A 61 -8.67 -1.80 4.55
CA THR A 61 -8.98 -0.59 5.29
C THR A 61 -8.14 0.58 4.82
N TRP A 62 -8.78 1.72 4.59
CA TRP A 62 -8.13 3.00 4.30
C TRP A 62 -8.57 4.12 5.26
N TYR A 63 -9.61 3.86 6.04
CA TYR A 63 -10.21 4.78 7.00
C TYR A 63 -10.97 3.98 8.05
N VAL A 64 -10.99 4.46 9.28
CA VAL A 64 -11.80 3.89 10.37
C VAL A 64 -12.81 4.92 10.84
N GLU A 65 -14.10 4.59 10.73
CA GLU A 65 -15.14 5.43 11.28
C GLU A 65 -15.09 5.39 12.82
N THR A 66 -14.71 6.51 13.41
CA THR A 66 -14.58 6.64 14.87
C THR A 66 -14.94 8.05 15.34
N THR A 67 -15.42 8.14 16.56
CA THR A 67 -15.62 9.42 17.28
C THR A 67 -14.38 9.83 18.07
N GLU A 68 -13.42 8.92 18.23
CA GLU A 68 -12.16 9.24 18.90
C GLU A 68 -11.29 10.16 18.03
N PRO A 69 -10.71 11.22 18.57
CA PRO A 69 -9.87 12.13 17.83
C PRO A 69 -8.45 11.55 17.62
N VAL A 70 -8.36 10.49 16.86
CA VAL A 70 -7.10 9.75 16.62
C VAL A 70 -6.80 9.63 15.12
N VAL A 71 -5.51 9.52 14.79
CA VAL A 71 -4.98 9.32 13.45
C VAL A 71 -3.78 8.38 13.49
N ALA A 72 -3.62 7.55 12.46
CA ALA A 72 -2.43 6.73 12.30
C ALA A 72 -1.51 7.33 11.23
N PHE A 73 -0.27 7.68 11.63
CA PHE A 73 0.79 8.01 10.68
C PHE A 73 1.53 6.75 10.25
N THR A 74 1.74 6.60 8.96
CA THR A 74 2.39 5.43 8.39
C THR A 74 3.51 5.83 7.45
N PHE A 75 4.58 5.02 7.43
CA PHE A 75 5.75 5.23 6.60
C PHE A 75 6.01 3.98 5.76
N ASP A 76 6.13 4.15 4.45
CA ASP A 76 6.35 3.08 3.51
C ASP A 76 7.79 3.06 2.99
N ASP A 77 8.17 1.97 2.35
CA ASP A 77 9.42 1.70 1.62
C ASP A 77 10.64 1.38 2.49
N GLY A 78 10.74 1.88 3.72
CA GLY A 78 11.90 1.72 4.58
C GLY A 78 12.24 0.28 5.01
N PRO A 79 13.29 0.14 5.84
CA PRO A 79 14.19 1.20 6.28
C PRO A 79 15.26 1.56 5.24
N GLY A 80 15.73 2.80 5.29
CA GLY A 80 16.81 3.27 4.43
C GLY A 80 17.74 4.26 5.11
N PRO A 81 18.99 4.40 4.60
CA PRO A 81 19.98 5.30 5.17
C PRO A 81 19.48 6.74 5.26
N ASN A 82 19.86 7.43 6.32
CA ASN A 82 19.61 8.84 6.61
C ASN A 82 18.16 9.19 6.97
N TRP A 83 17.18 8.71 6.20
CA TRP A 83 15.79 9.14 6.31
C TRP A 83 15.03 8.42 7.41
N THR A 84 15.13 7.09 7.48
CA THR A 84 14.46 6.31 8.54
C THR A 84 14.93 6.74 9.92
N SER A 85 16.25 6.99 10.11
CA SER A 85 16.76 7.49 11.38
C SER A 85 16.20 8.87 11.73
N MET A 86 16.13 9.78 10.76
CA MET A 86 15.55 11.12 10.95
C MET A 86 14.07 11.05 11.34
N VAL A 87 13.29 10.20 10.66
CA VAL A 87 11.87 9.97 11.02
C VAL A 87 11.75 9.46 12.44
N LEU A 88 12.53 8.44 12.80
CA LEU A 88 12.51 7.86 14.14
C LEU A 88 12.93 8.88 15.20
N ASP A 89 13.93 9.74 14.93
CA ASP A 89 14.36 10.81 15.86
C ASP A 89 13.21 11.78 16.14
N VAL A 90 12.49 12.22 15.11
CA VAL A 90 11.31 13.10 15.28
C VAL A 90 10.18 12.39 16.00
N LEU A 91 9.88 11.13 15.65
CA LEU A 91 8.83 10.36 16.33
C LEU A 91 9.16 10.15 17.82
N ASP A 92 10.44 9.95 18.16
CA ASP A 92 10.91 9.82 19.55
C ASP A 92 10.83 11.15 20.28
N GLU A 93 11.26 12.24 19.68
CA GLU A 93 11.18 13.60 20.27
C GLU A 93 9.73 13.97 20.61
N TYR A 94 8.84 13.74 19.65
CA TYR A 94 7.41 14.07 19.80
C TYR A 94 6.58 12.97 20.46
N GLN A 95 7.18 11.83 20.85
CA GLN A 95 6.48 10.70 21.46
C GLN A 95 5.25 10.25 20.62
N VAL A 96 5.43 10.15 19.32
CA VAL A 96 4.38 9.76 18.35
C VAL A 96 4.57 8.30 17.95
N PRO A 97 3.59 7.40 18.21
CA PRO A 97 3.61 6.07 17.63
C PRO A 97 3.30 6.15 16.13
N ALA A 98 3.86 5.21 15.36
CA ALA A 98 3.64 5.11 13.93
C ALA A 98 3.66 3.64 13.47
N THR A 99 3.21 3.39 12.24
CA THR A 99 3.30 2.07 11.60
C THR A 99 4.20 2.15 10.37
N PHE A 100 5.21 1.28 10.30
CA PHE A 100 6.16 1.21 9.18
C PHE A 100 5.83 0.01 8.31
N PHE A 101 5.45 0.23 7.06
CA PHE A 101 5.30 -0.82 6.06
C PHE A 101 6.64 -1.02 5.35
N MET A 102 7.37 -2.04 5.78
CA MET A 102 8.76 -2.23 5.39
C MET A 102 8.89 -3.10 4.14
N VAL A 103 9.75 -2.67 3.22
CA VAL A 103 10.24 -3.49 2.12
C VAL A 103 11.26 -4.49 2.66
N GLY A 104 11.05 -5.78 2.43
CA GLY A 104 11.86 -6.84 3.02
C GLY A 104 13.35 -6.76 2.67
N GLN A 105 13.69 -6.40 1.43
CA GLN A 105 15.08 -6.17 1.01
C GLN A 105 15.75 -5.04 1.80
N ASN A 106 15.02 -3.97 2.03
CA ASN A 106 15.52 -2.81 2.76
C ASN A 106 15.72 -3.15 4.24
N LEU A 107 14.76 -3.88 4.84
CA LEU A 107 14.93 -4.37 6.20
C LEU A 107 16.14 -5.32 6.34
N ALA A 108 16.34 -6.22 5.37
CA ALA A 108 17.49 -7.13 5.38
C ALA A 108 18.84 -6.39 5.28
N ALA A 109 18.86 -5.29 4.50
CA ALA A 109 20.07 -4.49 4.28
C ALA A 109 20.37 -3.50 5.41
N HIS A 110 19.34 -2.98 6.09
CA HIS A 110 19.44 -1.84 7.00
C HIS A 110 18.79 -2.08 8.36
N ALA A 111 18.78 -3.32 8.82
CA ALA A 111 18.16 -3.72 10.08
C ALA A 111 18.69 -2.95 11.30
N ASP A 112 19.95 -2.57 11.27
CA ASP A 112 20.63 -1.81 12.33
C ASP A 112 20.02 -0.42 12.57
N LEU A 113 19.41 0.18 11.56
CA LEU A 113 18.75 1.49 11.69
C LEU A 113 17.49 1.44 12.58
N VAL A 114 16.84 0.28 12.67
CA VAL A 114 15.54 0.13 13.33
C VAL A 114 15.56 -0.77 14.56
N LYS A 115 16.61 -1.60 14.75
CA LYS A 115 16.74 -2.46 15.92
C LYS A 115 16.79 -1.64 17.21
N GLY A 116 15.93 -2.00 18.18
CA GLY A 116 15.83 -1.31 19.47
C GLY A 116 15.14 0.05 19.42
N ARG A 117 14.60 0.46 18.26
CA ARG A 117 13.91 1.75 18.10
C ARG A 117 12.41 1.64 17.82
N LEU A 118 11.89 0.41 17.69
CA LEU A 118 10.51 0.19 17.27
C LEU A 118 9.55 -0.16 18.42
N ASP A 119 9.91 0.07 19.69
CA ASP A 119 9.11 -0.40 20.81
C ASP A 119 7.71 0.23 20.88
N ARG A 120 7.58 1.48 20.45
CA ARG A 120 6.29 2.17 20.33
C ARG A 120 5.68 2.12 18.94
N HIS A 121 6.38 1.52 17.97
CA HIS A 121 5.98 1.51 16.58
C HIS A 121 5.53 0.12 16.14
N GLU A 122 4.66 0.08 15.17
CA GLU A 122 4.19 -1.13 14.53
C GLU A 122 4.90 -1.36 13.20
N VAL A 123 4.99 -2.62 12.77
CA VAL A 123 5.62 -3.01 11.50
C VAL A 123 4.61 -3.76 10.65
N GLY A 124 4.47 -3.33 9.40
CA GLY A 124 3.69 -3.97 8.34
C GLY A 124 4.59 -4.55 7.23
N ASN A 125 4.02 -5.40 6.42
CA ASN A 125 4.63 -5.98 5.23
C ASN A 125 4.39 -5.08 4.02
N HIS A 126 5.46 -4.72 3.28
CA HIS A 126 5.36 -3.94 2.04
C HIS A 126 5.98 -4.68 0.84
N SER A 127 5.83 -6.00 0.79
CA SER A 127 6.46 -6.92 -0.16
C SER A 127 8.00 -7.03 0.01
N TRP A 128 8.61 -7.95 -0.73
CA TRP A 128 10.06 -8.15 -0.66
C TRP A 128 10.86 -7.08 -1.40
N SER A 129 10.48 -6.79 -2.65
CA SER A 129 11.25 -5.91 -3.54
C SER A 129 10.43 -4.79 -4.18
N HIS A 130 9.28 -4.49 -3.59
CA HIS A 130 8.36 -3.43 -4.03
C HIS A 130 7.85 -3.55 -5.49
N PRO A 131 7.51 -4.76 -6.01
CA PRO A 131 6.87 -4.85 -7.31
C PRO A 131 5.39 -4.46 -7.24
N ASP A 132 4.79 -4.15 -8.38
CA ASP A 132 3.32 -4.07 -8.47
C ASP A 132 2.71 -5.47 -8.35
N LEU A 133 2.22 -5.80 -7.14
CA LEU A 133 1.68 -7.12 -6.83
C LEU A 133 0.44 -7.47 -7.65
N ALA A 134 -0.31 -6.47 -8.10
CA ALA A 134 -1.51 -6.69 -8.92
C ALA A 134 -1.17 -7.24 -10.32
N MET A 135 0.07 -7.11 -10.75
CA MET A 135 0.57 -7.57 -12.06
C MET A 135 1.23 -8.95 -11.99
N LEU A 136 1.32 -9.56 -10.81
CA LEU A 136 2.01 -10.82 -10.58
C LEU A 136 1.00 -11.96 -10.32
N ASP A 137 1.42 -13.19 -10.57
CA ASP A 137 0.63 -14.36 -10.20
C ASP A 137 0.67 -14.64 -8.68
N ALA A 138 -0.27 -15.44 -8.18
CA ALA A 138 -0.45 -15.67 -6.76
C ALA A 138 0.76 -16.35 -6.09
N ALA A 139 1.51 -17.19 -6.81
CA ALA A 139 2.69 -17.87 -6.26
C ALA A 139 3.82 -16.86 -6.02
N VAL A 140 4.06 -15.96 -7.00
CA VAL A 140 5.07 -14.89 -6.85
C VAL A 140 4.67 -13.91 -5.78
N VAL A 141 3.39 -13.52 -5.70
CA VAL A 141 2.92 -12.66 -4.61
C VAL A 141 3.14 -13.33 -3.26
N SER A 142 2.79 -14.60 -3.11
CA SER A 142 3.01 -15.36 -1.87
C SER A 142 4.49 -15.40 -1.48
N GLU A 143 5.40 -15.56 -2.45
CA GLU A 143 6.85 -15.49 -2.20
C GLU A 143 7.28 -14.09 -1.72
N GLN A 144 6.81 -13.03 -2.37
CA GLN A 144 7.08 -11.65 -1.97
C GLN A 144 6.66 -11.37 -0.51
N LEU A 145 5.45 -11.80 -0.15
CA LEU A 145 4.93 -11.61 1.20
C LEU A 145 5.64 -12.49 2.23
N GLY A 146 5.86 -13.78 1.92
CA GLY A 146 6.50 -14.75 2.82
C GLY A 146 7.93 -14.36 3.17
N ARG A 147 8.75 -13.98 2.16
CA ARG A 147 10.13 -13.53 2.41
C ARG A 147 10.21 -12.33 3.32
N THR A 148 9.30 -11.37 3.16
CA THR A 148 9.25 -10.19 4.03
C THR A 148 8.79 -10.55 5.43
N HIS A 149 7.77 -11.39 5.54
CA HIS A 149 7.27 -11.90 6.83
C HIS A 149 8.40 -12.56 7.64
N ASP A 150 9.13 -13.48 7.01
CA ASP A 150 10.24 -14.20 7.64
C ASP A 150 11.36 -13.25 8.05
N THR A 151 11.61 -12.23 7.22
CA THR A 151 12.64 -11.22 7.52
C THR A 151 12.24 -10.35 8.70
N ILE A 152 10.99 -9.91 8.79
CA ILE A 152 10.46 -9.19 9.96
C ILE A 152 10.59 -10.05 11.21
N ALA A 153 10.14 -11.30 11.14
CA ALA A 153 10.20 -12.22 12.27
C ALA A 153 11.65 -12.49 12.74
N LYS A 154 12.54 -12.79 11.81
CA LYS A 154 13.94 -13.11 12.11
C LYS A 154 14.72 -11.89 12.60
N THR A 155 14.48 -10.72 12.02
CA THR A 155 15.29 -9.52 12.28
C THR A 155 14.82 -8.76 13.51
N LEU A 156 13.49 -8.66 13.69
CA LEU A 156 12.88 -7.83 14.73
C LEU A 156 12.22 -8.65 15.84
N GLY A 157 12.13 -9.98 15.69
CA GLY A 157 11.43 -10.85 16.66
C GLY A 157 9.92 -10.58 16.72
N ARG A 158 9.33 -10.04 15.67
CA ARG A 158 7.92 -9.62 15.63
C ARG A 158 7.14 -10.37 14.56
N GLN A 159 5.84 -10.48 14.77
CA GLN A 159 4.88 -10.95 13.77
C GLN A 159 4.08 -9.75 13.28
N SER A 160 3.93 -9.64 11.96
CA SER A 160 3.04 -8.64 11.36
C SER A 160 1.86 -9.31 10.67
N ARG A 161 0.68 -8.76 10.88
CA ARG A 161 -0.56 -9.13 10.17
C ARG A 161 -1.07 -8.03 9.24
N LEU A 162 -0.33 -6.94 9.12
CA LEU A 162 -0.67 -5.83 8.24
C LEU A 162 0.11 -5.94 6.94
N LEU A 163 -0.59 -5.82 5.83
CA LEU A 163 -0.04 -5.72 4.49
C LEU A 163 -0.46 -4.40 3.86
N ARG A 164 0.50 -3.64 3.37
CA ARG A 164 0.22 -2.61 2.38
C ARG A 164 0.84 -3.02 1.06
N PRO A 165 0.04 -3.25 0.01
CA PRO A 165 0.60 -3.57 -1.30
C PRO A 165 1.28 -2.33 -1.89
N PRO A 166 2.43 -2.49 -2.58
CA PRO A 166 3.08 -1.42 -3.31
C PRO A 166 2.09 -0.66 -4.21
N TYR A 167 2.24 0.67 -4.28
CA TYR A 167 1.37 1.58 -5.04
C TYR A 167 -0.10 1.61 -4.59
N GLY A 168 -0.50 0.82 -3.59
CA GLY A 168 -1.90 0.61 -3.23
C GLY A 168 -2.70 -0.20 -4.25
N HIS A 169 -2.03 -0.88 -5.18
CA HIS A 169 -2.68 -1.66 -6.21
C HIS A 169 -3.14 -3.02 -5.68
N LEU A 170 -4.41 -3.32 -5.89
CA LEU A 170 -5.04 -4.58 -5.50
C LEU A 170 -5.41 -5.39 -6.74
N GLY A 171 -4.88 -6.61 -6.81
CA GLY A 171 -5.26 -7.60 -7.80
C GLY A 171 -5.78 -8.86 -7.12
N GLY A 172 -6.45 -9.75 -7.86
CA GLY A 172 -6.96 -11.01 -7.32
C GLY A 172 -5.86 -11.86 -6.69
N SER A 173 -4.68 -11.92 -7.30
CA SER A 173 -3.50 -12.61 -6.75
C SER A 173 -3.04 -12.03 -5.41
N THR A 174 -3.08 -10.69 -5.28
CA THR A 174 -2.74 -10.01 -4.02
C THR A 174 -3.71 -10.38 -2.91
N LEU A 175 -5.01 -10.37 -3.21
CA LEU A 175 -6.06 -10.70 -2.24
C LEU A 175 -5.98 -12.17 -1.80
N LEU A 176 -5.77 -13.10 -2.75
CA LEU A 176 -5.60 -14.52 -2.45
C LEU A 176 -4.40 -14.78 -1.54
N ALA A 177 -3.24 -14.21 -1.88
CA ALA A 177 -2.02 -14.40 -1.09
C ALA A 177 -2.14 -13.75 0.30
N ALA A 178 -2.75 -12.57 0.38
CA ALA A 178 -3.00 -11.89 1.66
C ALA A 178 -3.93 -12.70 2.55
N ASN A 179 -5.05 -13.21 2.01
CA ASN A 179 -5.99 -14.08 2.74
C ASN A 179 -5.30 -15.36 3.22
N ALA A 180 -4.57 -16.04 2.34
CA ALA A 180 -3.88 -17.29 2.68
C ALA A 180 -2.83 -17.11 3.80
N ALA A 181 -2.21 -15.92 3.87
CA ALA A 181 -1.21 -15.58 4.88
C ALA A 181 -1.81 -14.89 6.14
N GLY A 182 -3.13 -14.67 6.18
CA GLY A 182 -3.82 -14.04 7.30
C GLY A 182 -3.50 -12.55 7.48
N TYR A 183 -3.25 -11.85 6.38
CA TYR A 183 -3.02 -10.41 6.38
C TYR A 183 -4.31 -9.62 6.29
N GLU A 184 -4.36 -8.52 7.02
CA GLU A 184 -5.28 -7.42 6.79
C GLU A 184 -4.62 -6.42 5.84
N VAL A 185 -5.33 -6.01 4.78
CA VAL A 185 -4.83 -5.02 3.82
C VAL A 185 -5.10 -3.62 4.34
N VAL A 186 -4.05 -2.81 4.40
CA VAL A 186 -4.11 -1.42 4.89
C VAL A 186 -3.67 -0.48 3.78
N LEU A 187 -4.59 0.36 3.34
CA LEU A 187 -4.33 1.46 2.42
C LEU A 187 -4.23 2.78 3.22
N TRP A 188 -4.59 3.90 2.61
CA TRP A 188 -4.57 5.22 3.24
C TRP A 188 -5.74 6.07 2.75
N SER A 189 -6.15 7.01 3.55
CA SER A 189 -7.17 8.00 3.20
C SER A 189 -6.62 9.43 3.14
N ARG A 190 -5.35 9.60 3.49
CA ARG A 190 -4.63 10.86 3.39
C ARG A 190 -3.21 10.61 2.93
N GLN A 191 -2.74 11.36 1.95
CA GLN A 191 -1.36 11.31 1.47
C GLN A 191 -0.68 12.65 1.70
N MET A 192 0.62 12.64 1.99
CA MET A 192 1.35 13.88 2.25
C MET A 192 1.61 14.72 1.01
N HIS A 193 1.51 14.18 -0.21
CA HIS A 193 1.78 14.91 -1.47
C HIS A 193 3.11 15.67 -1.47
N GLU A 194 4.17 15.04 -0.98
CA GLU A 194 5.45 15.66 -0.64
C GLU A 194 6.02 16.52 -1.77
N SER A 195 5.99 16.01 -3.01
CA SER A 195 6.54 16.71 -4.18
C SER A 195 5.75 17.96 -4.59
N ALA A 196 4.51 18.11 -4.15
CA ALA A 196 3.72 19.31 -4.44
C ALA A 196 4.19 20.54 -3.67
N TYR A 197 4.92 20.34 -2.58
CA TYR A 197 5.32 21.42 -1.65
C TYR A 197 6.81 21.77 -1.66
N VAL A 198 7.60 21.20 -2.55
CA VAL A 198 9.06 21.48 -2.66
C VAL A 198 9.41 22.96 -2.74
N LYS A 199 8.52 23.80 -3.28
CA LYS A 199 8.72 25.27 -3.38
C LYS A 199 8.03 26.06 -2.28
N HIS A 200 7.20 25.45 -1.45
CA HIS A 200 6.38 26.08 -0.41
C HIS A 200 6.19 25.12 0.76
N GLU A 201 7.27 24.79 1.43
CA GLU A 201 7.31 23.74 2.47
C GLU A 201 6.29 23.96 3.58
N GLU A 202 6.08 25.22 4.01
CA GLU A 202 5.09 25.61 5.04
C GLU A 202 3.63 25.27 4.62
N GLY A 203 3.36 25.24 3.32
CA GLY A 203 2.04 24.87 2.78
C GLY A 203 1.68 23.45 3.11
N GLN A 204 2.64 22.53 3.16
CA GLN A 204 2.42 21.14 3.52
C GLN A 204 2.00 20.97 4.99
N VAL A 205 2.63 21.71 5.91
CA VAL A 205 2.21 21.72 7.32
C VAL A 205 0.77 22.15 7.43
N THR A 206 0.43 23.28 6.78
CA THR A 206 -0.93 23.82 6.77
C THR A 206 -1.94 22.82 6.19
N GLU A 207 -1.59 22.14 5.09
CA GLU A 207 -2.44 21.16 4.43
C GLU A 207 -2.70 19.94 5.32
N ILE A 208 -1.66 19.38 5.95
CA ILE A 208 -1.80 18.24 6.85
C ILE A 208 -2.52 18.64 8.13
N VAL A 209 -2.09 19.74 8.78
CA VAL A 209 -2.69 20.17 10.03
C VAL A 209 -4.18 20.47 9.87
N ASN A 210 -4.60 21.17 8.83
CA ASN A 210 -6.01 21.50 8.61
C ASN A 210 -6.83 20.40 7.98
N GLY A 211 -6.21 19.55 7.17
CA GLY A 211 -6.92 18.56 6.35
C GLY A 211 -7.11 17.21 7.03
N VAL A 212 -6.24 16.83 7.97
CA VAL A 212 -6.34 15.53 8.66
C VAL A 212 -7.60 15.48 9.53
N GLN A 213 -8.33 14.37 9.43
CA GLN A 213 -9.54 14.11 10.20
C GLN A 213 -9.36 12.85 11.08
N PRO A 214 -10.11 12.74 12.20
CA PRO A 214 -10.13 11.51 13.00
C PRO A 214 -10.42 10.26 12.15
N GLY A 215 -9.75 9.15 12.48
CA GLY A 215 -9.92 7.89 11.78
C GLY A 215 -9.10 7.71 10.51
N GLN A 216 -8.38 8.74 10.08
CA GLN A 216 -7.55 8.67 8.88
C GLN A 216 -6.25 7.90 9.10
N ILE A 217 -5.81 7.24 8.03
CA ILE A 217 -4.49 6.65 7.87
C ILE A 217 -3.72 7.57 6.92
N VAL A 218 -2.62 8.15 7.41
CA VAL A 218 -1.78 9.09 6.66
C VAL A 218 -0.60 8.34 6.08
N LEU A 219 -0.44 8.42 4.75
CA LEU A 219 0.70 7.88 4.03
C LEU A 219 1.82 8.92 3.96
N ALA A 220 3.00 8.52 4.41
CA ALA A 220 4.30 9.13 4.17
C ALA A 220 5.29 8.04 3.73
N HIS A 221 6.53 8.45 3.43
CA HIS A 221 7.59 7.51 3.10
C HIS A 221 8.86 7.90 3.85
N ASP A 222 9.61 6.91 4.33
CA ASP A 222 10.90 7.13 5.00
C ASP A 222 12.10 6.73 4.12
N VAL A 223 11.86 6.52 2.83
CA VAL A 223 12.85 6.28 1.76
C VAL A 223 12.36 6.91 0.45
N GLY A 224 13.26 7.27 -0.44
CA GLY A 224 12.92 7.74 -1.79
C GLY A 224 13.66 8.99 -2.24
N ALA A 225 13.06 9.78 -3.12
CA ALA A 225 13.66 10.97 -3.69
C ALA A 225 13.71 12.15 -2.69
N GLU A 226 14.59 13.11 -2.93
CA GLU A 226 14.83 14.23 -2.00
C GLU A 226 13.61 15.14 -1.79
N ASP A 227 12.67 15.17 -2.74
CA ASP A 227 11.42 15.92 -2.60
C ASP A 227 10.54 15.41 -1.45
N ARG A 228 10.71 14.15 -1.03
CA ARG A 228 10.05 13.59 0.16
C ARG A 228 10.62 14.17 1.47
N LEU A 229 11.84 14.73 1.45
CA LEU A 229 12.42 15.39 2.63
C LEU A 229 11.60 16.59 3.12
N VAL A 230 10.87 17.24 2.25
CA VAL A 230 9.98 18.36 2.62
C VAL A 230 9.06 17.92 3.75
N ALA A 231 8.31 16.83 3.54
CA ALA A 231 7.42 16.29 4.57
C ALA A 231 8.16 15.92 5.86
N LEU A 232 9.27 15.22 5.72
CA LEU A 232 10.01 14.68 6.86
C LEU A 232 10.63 15.78 7.74
N ARG A 233 11.07 16.90 7.17
CA ARG A 233 11.60 18.04 7.91
C ARG A 233 10.55 18.71 8.79
N HIS A 234 9.29 18.67 8.38
CA HIS A 234 8.19 19.36 9.03
C HIS A 234 7.27 18.46 9.86
N LEU A 235 7.63 17.18 10.04
CA LEU A 235 6.83 16.24 10.84
C LEU A 235 6.54 16.77 12.26
N GLY A 236 7.54 17.37 12.94
CA GLY A 236 7.37 17.92 14.28
C GLY A 236 6.33 19.05 14.34
N GLU A 237 6.34 19.94 13.33
CA GLU A 237 5.36 21.02 13.21
C GLU A 237 3.95 20.47 12.96
N MET A 238 3.84 19.43 12.10
CA MET A 238 2.58 18.75 11.84
C MET A 238 2.03 18.07 13.11
N PHE A 239 2.87 17.38 13.87
CA PHE A 239 2.47 16.74 15.13
C PHE A 239 2.02 17.78 16.17
N THR A 240 2.74 18.89 16.29
CA THR A 240 2.36 20.00 17.16
C THR A 240 1.01 20.59 16.79
N GLY A 241 0.80 20.88 15.50
CA GLY A 241 -0.44 21.44 14.99
C GLY A 241 -1.64 20.50 15.16
N LEU A 242 -1.45 19.19 14.90
CA LEU A 242 -2.51 18.19 15.10
C LEU A 242 -2.88 18.02 16.58
N ARG A 243 -1.88 18.03 17.49
CA ARG A 243 -2.15 18.03 18.95
C ARG A 243 -2.89 19.26 19.42
N ALA A 244 -2.59 20.43 18.87
CA ALA A 244 -3.32 21.65 19.17
C ALA A 244 -4.81 21.57 18.76
N ARG A 245 -5.14 20.71 17.78
CA ARG A 245 -6.51 20.38 17.40
C ARG A 245 -7.12 19.27 18.27
N GLY A 246 -6.41 18.76 19.27
CA GLY A 246 -6.85 17.66 20.13
C GLY A 246 -6.69 16.27 19.49
N ILE A 247 -6.01 16.13 18.35
CA ILE A 247 -5.79 14.85 17.69
C ILE A 247 -4.63 14.10 18.37
N ARG A 248 -4.86 12.83 18.68
CA ARG A 248 -3.88 11.89 19.23
C ARG A 248 -3.38 10.97 18.14
N PHE A 249 -2.20 10.42 18.32
CA PHE A 249 -1.57 9.49 17.38
C PHE A 249 -1.65 8.07 17.92
N VAL A 250 -1.94 7.13 17.04
CA VAL A 250 -2.04 5.69 17.33
C VAL A 250 -1.37 4.89 16.21
N THR A 251 -1.03 3.63 16.47
CA THR A 251 -0.65 2.69 15.42
C THR A 251 -1.86 2.27 14.59
N VAL A 252 -1.63 1.64 13.44
CA VAL A 252 -2.73 1.15 12.60
C VAL A 252 -3.57 0.12 13.34
N SER A 253 -2.96 -0.87 14.04
CA SER A 253 -3.74 -1.86 14.80
C SER A 253 -4.56 -1.24 15.92
N GLU A 254 -4.04 -0.22 16.62
CA GLU A 254 -4.82 0.52 17.60
C GLU A 254 -5.99 1.28 16.98
N LEU A 255 -5.79 1.87 15.79
CA LEU A 255 -6.87 2.51 15.04
C LEU A 255 -7.93 1.49 14.60
N LEU A 256 -7.51 0.35 14.06
CA LEU A 256 -8.41 -0.72 13.60
C LEU A 256 -9.26 -1.28 14.75
N ALA A 257 -8.71 -1.33 15.95
CA ALA A 257 -9.45 -1.77 17.15
C ALA A 257 -10.63 -0.83 17.53
N LEU A 258 -10.67 0.38 16.96
CA LEU A 258 -11.77 1.34 17.16
C LEU A 258 -12.90 1.18 16.14
N ARG A 259 -12.81 0.22 15.23
CA ARG A 259 -13.92 -0.08 14.32
C ARG A 259 -15.18 -0.36 15.12
N LYS A 260 -16.27 0.27 14.77
CA LYS A 260 -17.58 -0.11 15.29
C LYS A 260 -17.88 -1.52 14.76
N SER A 261 -18.11 -2.44 15.67
CA SER A 261 -18.68 -3.74 15.31
C SER A 261 -20.01 -3.48 14.61
N GLY A 262 -20.09 -3.80 13.31
CA GLY A 262 -21.30 -3.65 12.50
C GLY A 262 -22.39 -4.65 12.91
#